data_b3529f9072cb668646a1938dbfb20574
#
_entry.id   b3529f9072cb668646a1938dbfb20574
#
_cell.length_a   1.000
_cell.length_b   1.000
_cell.length_c   1.000
_cell.angle_alpha   90.00
_cell.angle_beta   90.00
_cell.angle_gamma   90.00
#
_symmetry.space_group_name_H-M   'P 1'
#
loop_
_entity.id
_entity.type
_entity.pdbx_description
1 polymer ?
#
loop_
_entity_poly.entity_id
_entity_poly.type
_entity_poly.pdbx_seq_one_letter_code
_entity_poly.pdbx_strand_id
1 'polypeptide(L)'
;MHELSIAENIIEIVKENLAADCSVKSVKVRIGELANVIPDSLEFCFGVITKGTPLERARLKIENISITAHCEGCEADFEVEGFLFQCKNCGSTDLRIISGNELRVVEIEVDDEIEESA
;
A
#
# COMPACT_ATOMS: atom_id res chain seq x y z
N MET A 1 11.83 -0.18 -6.95
CA MET A 1 10.90 -1.29 -7.03
C MET A 1 9.93 -1.08 -8.17
N HIS A 2 9.63 -2.12 -8.90
CA HIS A 2 8.80 -1.97 -10.08
C HIS A 2 7.33 -2.08 -9.71
N GLU A 3 6.54 -1.12 -10.16
CA GLU A 3 5.13 -1.11 -9.86
C GLU A 3 4.41 -2.33 -10.40
N LEU A 4 4.88 -2.87 -11.53
CA LEU A 4 4.25 -4.08 -12.05
C LEU A 4 4.40 -5.26 -11.09
N SER A 5 5.59 -5.42 -10.53
CA SER A 5 5.81 -6.50 -9.56
C SER A 5 4.95 -6.32 -8.31
N ILE A 6 4.80 -5.07 -7.89
CA ILE A 6 3.96 -4.77 -6.74
C ILE A 6 2.51 -5.10 -7.05
N ALA A 7 2.04 -4.73 -8.24
CA ALA A 7 0.68 -5.04 -8.65
C ALA A 7 0.44 -6.54 -8.69
N GLU A 8 1.41 -7.29 -9.21
CA GLU A 8 1.30 -8.75 -9.25
C GLU A 8 1.21 -9.33 -7.85
N ASN A 9 2.00 -8.81 -6.93
CA ASN A 9 1.96 -9.25 -5.54
C ASN A 9 0.61 -8.97 -4.90
N ILE A 10 0.07 -7.78 -5.15
CA ILE A 10 -1.23 -7.41 -4.60
C ILE A 10 -2.30 -8.39 -5.08
N ILE A 11 -2.28 -8.69 -6.37
CA ILE A 11 -3.27 -9.58 -6.94
C ILE A 11 -3.14 -10.98 -6.34
N GLU A 12 -1.91 -11.44 -6.14
CA GLU A 12 -1.69 -12.75 -5.56
C GLU A 12 -2.23 -12.82 -4.13
N ILE A 13 -1.96 -11.78 -3.35
CA ILE A 13 -2.45 -11.72 -1.98
C ILE A 13 -3.98 -11.71 -1.96
N VAL A 14 -4.59 -10.93 -2.86
CA VAL A 14 -6.03 -10.86 -2.91
C VAL A 14 -6.62 -12.22 -3.26
N LYS A 15 -6.04 -12.89 -4.27
CA LYS A 15 -6.55 -14.20 -4.68
C LYS A 15 -6.46 -15.23 -3.57
N GLU A 16 -5.41 -15.16 -2.76
CA GLU A 16 -5.26 -16.10 -1.65
C GLU A 16 -6.31 -15.89 -0.57
N ASN A 17 -6.91 -14.72 -0.53
CA ASN A 17 -7.87 -14.38 0.52
C ASN A 17 -9.30 -14.29 0.01
N LEU A 18 -9.55 -14.71 -1.22
CA LEU A 18 -10.88 -14.64 -1.79
C LEU A 18 -11.54 -16.01 -1.77
N ALA A 19 -12.84 -16.02 -1.50
CA ALA A 19 -13.62 -17.19 -1.76
C ALA A 19 -13.75 -17.33 -3.28
N ALA A 20 -13.97 -18.55 -3.74
CA ALA A 20 -14.10 -18.81 -5.17
C ALA A 20 -15.25 -18.01 -5.75
N ASP A 21 -15.04 -17.51 -6.96
CA ASP A 21 -16.10 -16.86 -7.75
C ASP A 21 -16.56 -15.53 -7.17
N CYS A 22 -15.79 -14.93 -6.26
CA CYS A 22 -16.11 -13.60 -5.78
C CYS A 22 -15.57 -12.57 -6.75
N SER A 23 -16.35 -11.52 -6.97
CA SER A 23 -15.91 -10.37 -7.72
C SER A 23 -15.43 -9.31 -6.72
N VAL A 24 -14.32 -8.67 -7.01
CA VAL A 24 -13.73 -7.71 -6.09
C VAL A 24 -14.16 -6.31 -6.50
N LYS A 25 -14.61 -5.54 -5.52
CA LYS A 25 -15.04 -4.16 -5.75
C LYS A 25 -13.90 -3.20 -5.53
N SER A 26 -13.10 -3.41 -4.50
CA SER A 26 -11.96 -2.54 -4.23
C SER A 26 -10.92 -3.28 -3.42
N VAL A 27 -9.69 -2.81 -3.54
CA VAL A 27 -8.56 -3.31 -2.77
C VAL A 27 -7.87 -2.09 -2.18
N LYS A 28 -7.71 -2.07 -0.87
CA LYS A 28 -7.02 -0.96 -0.20
C LYS A 28 -5.65 -1.43 0.22
N VAL A 29 -4.63 -0.65 -0.14
CA VAL A 29 -3.25 -0.97 0.20
C VAL A 29 -2.63 0.20 0.94
N ARG A 30 -1.75 -0.10 1.89
CA ARG A 30 -0.94 0.90 2.56
C ARG A 30 0.45 0.84 2.00
N ILE A 31 0.94 1.99 1.53
CA ILE A 31 2.26 2.08 0.93
C ILE A 31 3.00 3.22 1.60
N GLY A 32 4.13 2.90 2.24
CA GLY A 32 4.93 3.91 2.88
C GLY A 32 5.78 4.67 1.88
N GLU A 33 6.14 5.88 2.24
CA GLU A 33 6.94 6.72 1.35
C GLU A 33 8.29 6.09 1.02
N LEU A 34 8.81 5.26 1.93
CA LEU A 34 10.10 4.61 1.68
C LEU A 34 10.05 3.58 0.55
N ALA A 35 8.86 3.09 0.22
CA ALA A 35 8.73 2.13 -0.88
C ALA A 35 8.96 2.79 -2.24
N ASN A 36 8.88 4.11 -2.29
CA ASN A 36 9.17 4.88 -3.50
C ASN A 36 8.33 4.39 -4.68
N VAL A 37 7.05 4.19 -4.44
CA VAL A 37 6.11 3.73 -5.45
C VAL A 37 5.39 4.93 -6.02
N ILE A 38 5.25 4.96 -7.34
CA ILE A 38 4.50 6.01 -8.02
C ILE A 38 3.05 5.54 -8.11
N PRO A 39 2.11 6.19 -7.39
CA PRO A 39 0.74 5.68 -7.33
C PRO A 39 0.05 5.54 -8.69
N ASP A 40 0.22 6.52 -9.56
CA ASP A 40 -0.43 6.45 -10.87
C ASP A 40 0.09 5.27 -11.68
N SER A 41 1.38 5.01 -11.59
CA SER A 41 1.99 3.89 -12.29
C SER A 41 1.47 2.56 -11.74
N LEU A 42 1.34 2.48 -10.43
CA LEU A 42 0.83 1.27 -9.81
C LEU A 42 -0.62 1.02 -10.21
N GLU A 43 -1.44 2.07 -10.22
CA GLU A 43 -2.83 1.93 -10.63
C GLU A 43 -2.93 1.50 -12.08
N PHE A 44 -2.08 2.03 -12.93
CA PHE A 44 -2.09 1.66 -14.33
C PHE A 44 -1.72 0.18 -14.50
N CYS A 45 -0.67 -0.27 -13.83
CA CYS A 45 -0.26 -1.66 -13.92
C CYS A 45 -1.34 -2.59 -13.38
N PHE A 46 -1.95 -2.20 -12.27
CA PHE A 46 -3.02 -3.00 -11.68
C PHE A 46 -4.18 -3.15 -12.67
N GLY A 47 -4.55 -2.07 -13.33
CA GLY A 47 -5.63 -2.11 -14.30
C GLY A 47 -5.33 -2.99 -15.49
N VAL A 48 -4.06 -3.03 -15.91
CA VAL A 48 -3.69 -3.85 -17.05
C VAL A 48 -3.73 -5.34 -16.71
N ILE A 49 -3.13 -5.71 -15.59
CA ILE A 49 -2.96 -7.12 -15.31
C ILE A 49 -4.19 -7.77 -14.69
N THR A 50 -5.18 -6.97 -14.28
CA THR A 50 -6.42 -7.54 -13.74
C THR A 50 -7.45 -7.84 -14.81
N LYS A 51 -7.20 -7.46 -16.04
CA LYS A 51 -8.16 -7.71 -17.09
C LYS A 51 -8.38 -9.21 -17.24
N GLY A 52 -9.67 -9.59 -17.35
CA GLY A 52 -10.04 -10.99 -17.47
C GLY A 52 -10.02 -11.75 -16.16
N THR A 53 -9.88 -11.06 -15.05
CA THR A 53 -9.87 -11.69 -13.72
C THR A 53 -11.03 -11.16 -12.90
N PRO A 54 -11.34 -11.78 -11.76
CA PRO A 54 -12.38 -11.23 -10.88
C PRO A 54 -12.06 -9.85 -10.34
N LEU A 55 -10.83 -9.37 -10.51
CA LEU A 55 -10.44 -8.06 -10.06
C LEU A 55 -10.51 -7.00 -11.16
N GLU A 56 -11.06 -7.35 -12.33
CA GLU A 56 -10.99 -6.43 -13.47
C GLU A 56 -11.65 -5.10 -13.20
N ARG A 57 -12.72 -5.08 -12.42
CA ARG A 57 -13.43 -3.85 -12.11
C ARG A 57 -13.07 -3.29 -10.75
N ALA A 58 -12.11 -3.93 -10.08
CA ALA A 58 -11.73 -3.50 -8.74
C ALA A 58 -11.02 -2.17 -8.79
N ARG A 59 -11.33 -1.34 -7.80
CA ARG A 59 -10.64 -0.06 -7.63
C ARG A 59 -9.50 -0.26 -6.65
N LEU A 60 -8.32 0.19 -7.03
CA LEU A 60 -7.16 0.14 -6.15
C LEU A 60 -7.11 1.45 -5.36
N LYS A 61 -7.24 1.35 -4.05
CA LYS A 61 -7.19 2.51 -3.16
C LYS A 61 -5.84 2.50 -2.45
N ILE A 62 -5.06 3.54 -2.69
CA ILE A 62 -3.72 3.63 -2.14
C ILE A 62 -3.73 4.61 -0.99
N GLU A 63 -3.35 4.14 0.19
CA GLU A 63 -3.18 4.99 1.35
C GLU A 63 -1.69 5.19 1.55
N ASN A 64 -1.23 6.43 1.40
CA ASN A 64 0.18 6.76 1.56
C ASN A 64 0.50 6.96 3.03
N ILE A 65 1.57 6.34 3.49
CA ILE A 65 1.97 6.42 4.89
C ILE A 65 3.27 7.21 4.96
N SER A 66 3.25 8.29 5.70
CA SER A 66 4.42 9.15 5.85
C SER A 66 5.52 8.45 6.64
N ILE A 67 6.75 8.87 6.40
CA ILE A 67 7.90 8.36 7.14
C ILE A 67 7.92 9.05 8.50
N THR A 68 7.87 8.26 9.57
CA THR A 68 8.00 8.75 10.93
C THR A 68 9.20 8.09 11.56
N ALA A 69 9.98 8.85 12.28
CA ALA A 69 11.22 8.36 12.88
C ALA A 69 11.28 8.70 14.35
N HIS A 70 11.99 7.87 15.09
CA HIS A 70 12.28 8.08 16.50
C HIS A 70 13.76 8.39 16.62
N CYS A 71 14.10 9.48 17.27
CA CYS A 71 15.50 9.84 17.48
C CYS A 71 16.04 9.09 18.69
N GLU A 72 17.10 8.30 18.48
CA GLU A 72 17.69 7.58 19.58
C GLU A 72 18.50 8.48 20.49
N GLY A 73 18.84 9.68 20.02
CA GLY A 73 19.63 10.61 20.83
C GLY A 73 18.80 11.40 21.82
N CYS A 74 17.69 11.97 21.38
CA CYS A 74 16.86 12.80 22.26
C CYS A 74 15.48 12.20 22.49
N GLU A 75 15.16 11.05 21.85
CA GLU A 75 13.94 10.30 22.04
C GLU A 75 12.68 11.03 21.55
N ALA A 76 12.83 11.95 20.62
CA ALA A 76 11.70 12.64 19.99
C ALA A 76 11.23 11.85 18.79
N ASP A 77 9.90 11.83 18.57
CA ASP A 77 9.33 11.25 17.37
C ASP A 77 8.94 12.39 16.44
N PHE A 78 9.18 12.20 15.14
CA PHE A 78 8.86 13.26 14.18
C PHE A 78 8.64 12.67 12.80
N GLU A 79 7.97 13.46 11.96
CA GLU A 79 7.73 13.08 10.58
C GLU A 79 8.92 13.51 9.73
N VAL A 80 9.45 12.59 8.91
CA VAL A 80 10.57 12.89 8.04
C VAL A 80 10.03 13.52 6.77
N GLU A 81 10.53 14.71 6.42
CA GLU A 81 10.08 15.41 5.23
C GLU A 81 11.21 15.48 4.23
N GLY A 82 10.88 15.28 2.94
CA GLY A 82 11.87 15.39 1.88
C GLY A 82 13.03 14.43 2.01
N PHE A 83 12.82 13.30 2.67
CA PHE A 83 13.86 12.29 2.90
C PHE A 83 15.07 12.87 3.64
N LEU A 84 14.84 13.90 4.44
CA LEU A 84 15.89 14.44 5.30
C LEU A 84 15.88 13.67 6.61
N PHE A 85 16.77 12.69 6.74
CA PHE A 85 16.80 11.81 7.92
C PHE A 85 17.70 12.41 8.99
N GLN A 86 17.20 13.47 9.60
CA GLN A 86 17.91 14.16 10.65
C GLN A 86 16.89 14.68 11.66
N CYS A 87 17.18 14.50 12.93
CA CYS A 87 16.27 14.92 13.99
C CYS A 87 16.07 16.42 13.96
N LYS A 88 14.82 16.84 13.92
CA LYS A 88 14.50 18.27 13.90
C LYS A 88 14.81 18.92 15.23
N ASN A 89 14.87 18.15 16.29
CA ASN A 89 15.05 18.68 17.62
C ASN A 89 16.53 18.77 18.01
N CYS A 90 17.33 17.74 17.76
CA CYS A 90 18.73 17.74 18.20
C CYS A 90 19.73 17.58 17.07
N GLY A 91 19.28 17.37 15.84
CA GLY A 91 20.18 17.24 14.69
C GLY A 91 20.86 15.91 14.53
N SER A 92 20.53 14.92 15.36
CA SER A 92 21.14 13.60 15.27
C SER A 92 20.65 12.86 14.04
N THR A 93 21.50 12.01 13.50
CA THR A 93 21.10 11.11 12.40
C THR A 93 20.89 9.69 12.89
N ASP A 94 20.96 9.45 14.20
CA ASP A 94 20.73 8.13 14.76
C ASP A 94 19.24 7.94 14.95
N LEU A 95 18.56 7.49 13.90
CA LEU A 95 17.11 7.43 13.85
C LEU A 95 16.63 6.01 13.65
N ARG A 96 15.47 5.71 14.23
CA ARG A 96 14.79 4.44 14.01
C ARG A 96 13.47 4.74 13.29
N ILE A 97 13.24 4.04 12.19
CA ILE A 97 12.02 4.27 11.39
C ILE A 97 10.85 3.61 12.09
N ILE A 98 9.81 4.40 12.37
CA ILE A 98 8.58 3.90 12.99
C ILE A 98 7.56 3.53 11.92
N SER A 99 7.43 4.35 10.89
CA SER A 99 6.46 4.11 9.82
C SER A 99 7.03 4.63 8.51
N GLY A 100 6.38 4.25 7.41
CA GLY A 100 6.80 4.72 6.10
C GLY A 100 7.36 3.62 5.22
N ASN A 101 7.50 2.41 5.75
CA ASN A 101 7.99 1.29 4.97
C ASN A 101 6.93 0.24 4.71
N GLU A 102 5.66 0.59 4.88
CA GLU A 102 4.57 -0.35 4.66
C GLU A 102 4.41 -0.66 3.18
N LEU A 103 3.98 -1.88 2.92
CA LEU A 103 3.59 -2.29 1.58
C LEU A 103 2.71 -3.51 1.78
N ARG A 104 1.39 -3.28 1.98
CA ARG A 104 0.52 -4.39 2.31
C ARG A 104 -0.93 -4.09 1.95
N VAL A 105 -1.67 -5.16 1.69
CA VAL A 105 -3.10 -5.08 1.48
C VAL A 105 -3.77 -5.08 2.85
N VAL A 106 -4.61 -4.08 3.09
CA VAL A 106 -5.25 -3.95 4.39
C VAL A 106 -6.75 -4.18 4.32
N GLU A 107 -7.34 -4.12 3.13
CA GLU A 107 -8.79 -4.29 3.02
C GLU A 107 -9.15 -4.74 1.62
N ILE A 108 -10.02 -5.73 1.52
CA ILE A 108 -10.56 -6.19 0.25
C ILE A 108 -12.07 -6.10 0.37
N GLU A 109 -12.68 -5.31 -0.51
CA GLU A 109 -14.12 -5.20 -0.55
C GLU A 109 -14.64 -6.00 -1.72
N VAL A 110 -15.51 -6.96 -1.45
CA VAL A 110 -16.04 -7.80 -2.50
C VAL A 110 -17.43 -7.31 -2.86
N ASP A 111 -17.80 -7.64 -4.09
CA ASP A 111 -19.13 -7.36 -4.58
C ASP A 111 -20.03 -8.48 -4.09
N ASP A 112 -21.03 -8.13 -3.29
CA ASP A 112 -21.88 -9.18 -2.75
C ASP A 112 -23.19 -9.26 -3.51
N GLU A 113 -23.13 -8.99 -4.78
CA GLU A 113 -24.30 -9.10 -5.62
C GLU A 113 -24.86 -10.48 -5.65
N ILE A 114 -24.11 -11.44 -5.19
CA ILE A 114 -24.62 -12.80 -5.21
C ILE A 114 -25.88 -12.95 -4.45
N GLU A 115 -26.13 -12.07 -3.53
CA GLU A 115 -27.34 -12.21 -2.79
C GLU A 115 -28.53 -12.02 -3.65
N GLU A 116 -28.40 -11.22 -4.66
CA GLU A 116 -29.55 -10.99 -5.46
C GLU A 116 -29.90 -12.13 -6.26
N SER A 117 -29.01 -13.03 -6.45
CA SER A 117 -29.34 -14.19 -7.26
C SER A 117 -30.35 -15.06 -6.55
N ALA A 118 -30.57 -14.77 -5.33
CA ALA A 118 -31.53 -15.55 -4.58
C ALA A 118 -32.94 -15.36 -5.12
#